data_376f0906a39c18244935d8b93e618a1e
#
_entry.id   376f0906a39c18244935d8b93e618a1e
#
_cell.length_a   1.000
_cell.length_b   1.000
_cell.length_c   1.000
_cell.angle_alpha   90.00
_cell.angle_beta   90.00
_cell.angle_gamma   90.00
#
_symmetry.space_group_name_H-M   'P 1'
#
loop_
_entity.id
_entity.type
_entity.pdbx_description
1 polymer ?
#
loop_
_entity_poly.entity_id
_entity_poly.type
_entity_poly.pdbx_seq_one_letter_code
_entity_poly.pdbx_strand_id
1 'polypeptide(L)'
;LETRPELLDAAEGRNFAQILKFVDDEPTRLEVSAERALLRYLEAGCAAPLGVRGVVTWDKRVEAPSGRLELTARVIGNQGEVLEVNGETTVLLGAEAAQRDFALAAAQQLGVDLAGELLAAGAATIADLKATKSELTQSGANQTVDNEKELWGE
;
A
#
# COMPACT_ATOMS: atom_id res chain seq x y z
N LEU A 1 14.60 -2.80 4.99
CA LEU A 1 16.01 -3.08 4.70
C LEU A 1 16.48 -2.06 3.67
N GLU A 2 17.51 -1.30 3.99
CA GLU A 2 18.14 -0.36 3.07
C GLU A 2 19.53 -0.91 2.69
N THR A 3 19.85 -0.84 1.40
CA THR A 3 21.16 -1.22 0.90
C THR A 3 21.60 -0.28 -0.22
N ARG A 4 22.91 -0.16 -0.43
CA ARG A 4 23.46 0.60 -1.53
C ARG A 4 23.34 -0.22 -2.82
N PRO A 5 22.85 0.36 -3.93
CA PRO A 5 22.67 -0.35 -5.21
C PRO A 5 23.95 -1.03 -5.68
N GLU A 6 25.11 -0.38 -5.49
CA GLU A 6 26.42 -0.89 -5.94
C GLU A 6 26.80 -2.22 -5.27
N LEU A 7 26.28 -2.50 -4.07
CA LEU A 7 26.52 -3.77 -3.39
C LEU A 7 25.75 -4.95 -4.01
N LEU A 8 24.75 -4.69 -4.82
CA LEU A 8 23.97 -5.73 -5.49
C LEU A 8 24.64 -6.21 -6.79
N ASP A 9 25.44 -5.34 -7.42
CA ASP A 9 26.09 -5.60 -8.73
C ASP A 9 27.52 -6.15 -8.60
N ALA A 10 28.18 -5.98 -7.46
CA ALA A 10 29.53 -6.47 -7.24
C ALA A 10 29.58 -8.00 -7.08
N ALA A 11 30.70 -8.61 -7.45
CA ALA A 11 30.91 -10.05 -7.25
C ALA A 11 30.77 -10.49 -5.78
N GLU A 12 31.14 -9.62 -4.86
CA GLU A 12 30.96 -9.79 -3.41
C GLU A 12 29.49 -9.57 -2.99
N GLY A 13 28.72 -8.77 -3.73
CA GLY A 13 27.31 -8.49 -3.47
C GLY A 13 26.37 -9.67 -3.78
N ARG A 14 26.81 -10.67 -4.56
CA ARG A 14 25.96 -11.85 -4.85
C ARG A 14 25.56 -12.61 -3.59
N ASN A 15 26.44 -12.74 -2.63
CA ASN A 15 26.13 -13.37 -1.35
C ASN A 15 25.13 -12.53 -0.55
N PHE A 16 25.26 -11.20 -0.61
CA PHE A 16 24.33 -10.29 0.06
C PHE A 16 22.95 -10.30 -0.59
N ALA A 17 22.87 -10.31 -1.91
CA ALA A 17 21.60 -10.45 -2.64
C ALA A 17 20.90 -11.78 -2.32
N GLN A 18 21.64 -12.86 -2.14
CA GLN A 18 21.09 -14.16 -1.71
C GLN A 18 20.54 -14.08 -0.27
N ILE A 19 21.24 -13.43 0.64
CA ILE A 19 20.78 -13.21 2.01
C ILE A 19 19.49 -12.38 2.01
N LEU A 20 19.44 -11.31 1.21
CA LEU A 20 18.23 -10.48 1.09
C LEU A 20 17.03 -11.29 0.58
N LYS A 21 17.24 -12.16 -0.43
CA LYS A 21 16.17 -13.05 -0.91
C LYS A 21 15.71 -14.06 0.14
N PHE A 22 16.61 -14.50 1.01
CA PHE A 22 16.27 -15.45 2.07
C PHE A 22 15.45 -14.81 3.19
N VAL A 23 15.68 -13.53 3.48
CA VAL A 23 14.91 -12.78 4.50
C VAL A 23 13.66 -12.10 3.93
N ASP A 24 13.51 -12.02 2.60
CA ASP A 24 12.33 -11.47 1.95
C ASP A 24 11.20 -12.52 1.96
N ASP A 25 10.23 -12.30 2.82
CA ASP A 25 9.02 -13.12 2.93
C ASP A 25 7.87 -12.42 2.21
N GLU A 26 7.42 -13.01 1.10
CA GLU A 26 6.42 -12.37 0.24
C GLU A 26 5.09 -12.08 0.95
N PRO A 27 4.53 -12.98 1.76
CA PRO A 27 3.33 -12.69 2.53
C PRO A 27 3.50 -11.50 3.47
N THR A 28 4.56 -11.50 4.26
CA THR A 28 4.88 -10.39 5.19
C THR A 28 5.04 -9.07 4.44
N ARG A 29 5.64 -9.09 3.25
CA ARG A 29 5.77 -7.89 2.42
C ARG A 29 4.42 -7.36 1.97
N LEU A 30 3.47 -8.21 1.60
CA LEU A 30 2.11 -7.81 1.21
C LEU A 30 1.34 -7.26 2.42
N GLU A 31 1.40 -7.92 3.56
CA GLU A 31 0.81 -7.48 4.82
C GLU A 31 1.27 -6.06 5.18
N VAL A 32 2.57 -5.87 5.30
CA VAL A 32 3.18 -4.57 5.65
C VAL A 32 2.91 -3.51 4.59
N SER A 33 2.81 -3.88 3.31
CA SER A 33 2.50 -2.92 2.24
C SER A 33 1.08 -2.40 2.33
N ALA A 34 0.11 -3.26 2.65
CA ALA A 34 -1.28 -2.86 2.89
C ALA A 34 -1.40 -1.95 4.12
N GLU A 35 -0.78 -2.34 5.23
CA GLU A 35 -0.76 -1.56 6.46
C GLU A 35 -0.16 -0.16 6.23
N ARG A 36 0.99 -0.09 5.56
CA ARG A 36 1.66 1.18 5.25
C ARG A 36 0.87 2.05 4.28
N ALA A 37 0.16 1.46 3.32
CA ALA A 37 -0.69 2.21 2.40
C ALA A 37 -1.82 2.91 3.16
N LEU A 38 -2.48 2.21 4.08
CA LEU A 38 -3.50 2.76 4.96
C LEU A 38 -2.95 3.90 5.83
N LEU A 39 -1.82 3.66 6.52
CA LEU A 39 -1.21 4.65 7.40
C LEU A 39 -0.77 5.91 6.66
N ARG A 40 -0.23 5.77 5.45
CA ARG A 40 0.15 6.92 4.60
C ARG A 40 -1.05 7.71 4.14
N TYR A 41 -2.13 7.04 3.74
CA TYR A 41 -3.36 7.71 3.30
C TYR A 41 -3.97 8.57 4.41
N LEU A 42 -3.92 8.09 5.66
CA LEU A 42 -4.42 8.80 6.83
C LEU A 42 -3.43 9.82 7.40
N GLU A 43 -2.24 9.98 6.81
CA GLU A 43 -1.14 10.77 7.39
C GLU A 43 -0.91 10.48 8.89
N ALA A 44 -1.15 9.23 9.27
CA ALA A 44 -1.08 8.80 10.65
C ALA A 44 0.35 8.91 11.17
N GLY A 45 0.59 9.89 12.02
CA GLY A 45 1.85 10.01 12.77
C GLY A 45 1.95 8.99 13.91
N CYS A 46 3.13 8.90 14.53
CA CYS A 46 3.39 7.96 15.61
C CYS A 46 2.46 8.11 16.85
N ALA A 47 1.78 9.25 16.98
CA ALA A 47 0.86 9.53 18.07
C ALA A 47 -0.61 9.19 17.73
N ALA A 48 -0.90 8.79 16.49
CA ALA A 48 -2.26 8.45 16.09
C ALA A 48 -2.72 7.17 16.81
N PRO A 49 -3.91 7.17 17.45
CA PRO A 49 -4.44 6.02 18.17
C PRO A 49 -5.04 4.99 17.17
N LEU A 50 -4.22 4.52 16.27
CA LEU A 50 -4.58 3.66 15.16
C LEU A 50 -3.74 2.38 15.17
N GLY A 51 -4.41 1.23 15.21
CA GLY A 51 -3.83 -0.09 15.02
C GLY A 51 -4.24 -0.67 13.68
N VAL A 52 -3.29 -1.21 12.94
CA VAL A 52 -3.53 -1.89 11.67
C VAL A 52 -2.87 -3.25 11.68
N ARG A 53 -3.53 -4.26 11.11
CA ARG A 53 -3.01 -5.61 11.00
C ARG A 53 -3.39 -6.24 9.69
N GLY A 54 -2.39 -6.62 8.89
CA GLY A 54 -2.52 -7.47 7.72
C GLY A 54 -2.25 -8.93 8.05
N VAL A 55 -2.95 -9.84 7.38
CA VAL A 55 -2.71 -11.29 7.47
C VAL A 55 -2.93 -11.92 6.11
N VAL A 56 -1.91 -12.60 5.58
CA VAL A 56 -2.01 -13.41 4.37
C VAL A 56 -2.16 -14.86 4.73
N THR A 57 -3.22 -15.49 4.24
CA THR A 57 -3.46 -16.92 4.35
C THR A 57 -3.41 -17.57 2.96
N TRP A 58 -2.66 -18.67 2.79
CA TRP A 58 -2.59 -19.41 1.52
C TRP A 58 -2.38 -20.91 1.73
N ASP A 59 -2.76 -21.69 0.74
CA ASP A 59 -2.46 -23.13 0.72
C ASP A 59 -1.12 -23.37 0.00
N LYS A 60 -0.10 -23.73 0.76
CA LYS A 60 1.25 -24.03 0.25
C LYS A 60 1.34 -25.26 -0.65
N ARG A 61 0.27 -26.04 -0.75
CA ARG A 61 0.23 -27.31 -1.51
C ARG A 61 -0.19 -27.12 -2.96
N VAL A 62 -0.55 -25.92 -3.36
CA VAL A 62 -1.02 -25.60 -4.71
C VAL A 62 0.12 -24.97 -5.52
N GLU A 63 0.31 -25.42 -6.76
CA GLU A 63 1.42 -25.01 -7.65
C GLU A 63 1.40 -23.53 -8.03
N ALA A 64 0.22 -22.89 -8.01
CA ALA A 64 0.05 -21.45 -8.17
C ALA A 64 -0.74 -20.92 -6.96
N PRO A 65 -0.08 -20.69 -5.83
CA PRO A 65 -0.80 -20.34 -4.61
C PRO A 65 -1.46 -18.97 -4.73
N SER A 66 -2.78 -18.96 -4.75
CA SER A 66 -3.53 -17.75 -4.45
C SER A 66 -3.69 -17.66 -2.93
N GLY A 67 -3.35 -16.50 -2.39
CA GLY A 67 -3.56 -16.17 -0.99
C GLY A 67 -4.74 -15.22 -0.83
N ARG A 68 -5.27 -15.15 0.38
CA ARG A 68 -6.21 -14.14 0.82
C ARG A 68 -5.49 -13.21 1.79
N LEU A 69 -5.42 -11.94 1.46
CA LEU A 69 -4.94 -10.88 2.34
C LEU A 69 -6.15 -10.27 3.04
N GLU A 70 -6.20 -10.39 4.35
CA GLU A 70 -7.15 -9.70 5.22
C GLU A 70 -6.46 -8.52 5.87
N LEU A 71 -7.13 -7.36 5.92
CA LEU A 71 -6.64 -6.17 6.60
C LEU A 71 -7.69 -5.70 7.59
N THR A 72 -7.28 -5.52 8.83
CA THR A 72 -8.10 -4.96 9.91
C THR A 72 -7.48 -3.65 10.36
N ALA A 73 -8.28 -2.60 10.49
CA ALA A 73 -7.86 -1.33 11.04
C ALA A 73 -8.80 -0.87 12.15
N ARG A 74 -8.23 -0.42 13.27
CA ARG A 74 -8.97 0.02 14.44
C ARG A 74 -8.46 1.36 14.93
N VAL A 75 -9.37 2.32 15.10
CA VAL A 75 -9.10 3.64 15.66
C VAL A 75 -9.78 3.72 17.03
N ILE A 76 -9.05 4.25 18.02
CA ILE A 76 -9.57 4.48 19.37
C ILE A 76 -9.66 5.98 19.59
N GLY A 77 -10.86 6.50 19.80
CA GLY A 77 -11.10 7.91 20.06
C GLY A 77 -10.69 8.32 21.48
N ASN A 78 -10.59 9.64 21.69
CA ASN A 78 -10.16 10.22 22.97
C ASN A 78 -11.14 9.99 24.14
N GLN A 79 -12.38 9.61 23.85
CA GLN A 79 -13.41 9.30 24.85
C GLN A 79 -13.68 7.78 24.94
N GLY A 80 -12.82 6.98 24.31
CA GLY A 80 -12.95 5.53 24.30
C GLY A 80 -13.82 4.95 23.19
N GLU A 81 -14.24 5.77 22.22
CA GLU A 81 -14.92 5.27 21.02
C GLU A 81 -13.99 4.36 20.23
N VAL A 82 -14.54 3.33 19.64
CA VAL A 82 -13.79 2.40 18.80
C VAL A 82 -14.46 2.32 17.44
N LEU A 83 -13.69 2.61 16.39
CA LEU A 83 -14.05 2.33 15.02
C LEU A 83 -13.17 1.22 14.49
N GLU A 84 -13.78 0.23 13.87
CA GLU A 84 -13.06 -0.87 13.23
C GLU A 84 -13.61 -1.11 11.84
N VAL A 85 -12.71 -1.28 10.88
CA VAL A 85 -13.02 -1.68 9.51
C VAL A 85 -12.18 -2.90 9.15
N ASN A 86 -12.75 -3.75 8.31
CA ASN A 86 -12.11 -4.98 7.82
C ASN A 86 -12.33 -5.10 6.33
N GLY A 87 -11.32 -5.52 5.62
CA GLY A 87 -11.41 -5.78 4.19
C GLY A 87 -10.50 -6.93 3.79
N GLU A 88 -10.73 -7.45 2.60
CA GLU A 88 -9.95 -8.55 2.07
C GLU A 88 -9.75 -8.43 0.56
N THR A 89 -8.65 -8.99 0.07
CA THR A 89 -8.39 -9.13 -1.36
C THR A 89 -7.67 -10.44 -1.63
N THR A 90 -7.85 -10.95 -2.86
CA THR A 90 -7.09 -12.11 -3.32
C THR A 90 -5.75 -11.65 -3.87
N VAL A 91 -4.66 -12.28 -3.44
CA VAL A 91 -3.30 -12.03 -3.91
C VAL A 91 -2.74 -13.29 -4.56
N LEU A 92 -2.06 -13.11 -5.68
CA LEU A 92 -1.33 -14.19 -6.34
C LEU A 92 0.09 -14.21 -5.76
N LEU A 93 0.47 -15.32 -5.17
CA LEU A 93 1.82 -15.53 -4.68
C LEU A 93 2.61 -16.27 -5.76
N GLY A 94 3.61 -15.65 -6.33
CA GLY A 94 4.27 -16.23 -7.49
C GLY A 94 5.72 -15.79 -7.68
N ALA A 95 6.46 -16.65 -8.39
CA ALA A 95 7.85 -16.41 -8.69
C ALA A 95 8.07 -15.31 -9.75
N GLU A 96 7.07 -15.01 -10.57
CA GLU A 96 7.17 -14.03 -11.66
C GLU A 96 7.06 -12.59 -11.15
N ALA A 97 7.92 -11.71 -11.66
CA ALA A 97 7.95 -10.30 -11.25
C ALA A 97 6.59 -9.61 -11.46
N ALA A 98 5.95 -9.82 -12.61
CA ALA A 98 4.66 -9.23 -12.91
C ALA A 98 3.54 -9.64 -11.93
N GLN A 99 3.55 -10.89 -11.48
CA GLN A 99 2.59 -11.39 -10.48
C GLN A 99 2.83 -10.73 -9.12
N ARG A 100 4.10 -10.57 -8.73
CA ARG A 100 4.47 -9.89 -7.48
C ARG A 100 4.08 -8.41 -7.49
N ASP A 101 4.27 -7.72 -8.61
CA ASP A 101 3.90 -6.31 -8.75
C ASP A 101 2.38 -6.14 -8.67
N PHE A 102 1.63 -7.05 -9.31
CA PHE A 102 0.17 -7.05 -9.24
C PHE A 102 -0.35 -7.33 -7.82
N ALA A 103 0.21 -8.31 -7.13
CA ALA A 103 -0.14 -8.63 -5.75
C ALA A 103 0.17 -7.45 -4.80
N LEU A 104 1.32 -6.79 -5.01
CA LEU A 104 1.70 -5.61 -4.25
C LEU A 104 0.73 -4.45 -4.47
N ALA A 105 0.34 -4.19 -5.72
CA ALA A 105 -0.63 -3.16 -6.05
C ALA A 105 -2.01 -3.45 -5.42
N ALA A 106 -2.48 -4.70 -5.45
CA ALA A 106 -3.73 -5.12 -4.82
C ALA A 106 -3.68 -4.94 -3.29
N ALA A 107 -2.57 -5.28 -2.65
CA ALA A 107 -2.37 -5.08 -1.22
C ALA A 107 -2.39 -3.58 -0.83
N GLN A 108 -1.71 -2.75 -1.59
CA GLN A 108 -1.70 -1.30 -1.37
C GLN A 108 -3.08 -0.69 -1.59
N GLN A 109 -3.81 -1.12 -2.63
CA GLN A 109 -5.17 -0.64 -2.89
C GLN A 109 -6.11 -0.98 -1.75
N LEU A 110 -6.07 -2.20 -1.21
CA LEU A 110 -6.84 -2.59 -0.04
C LEU A 110 -6.60 -1.64 1.15
N GLY A 111 -5.34 -1.26 1.39
CA GLY A 111 -4.99 -0.30 2.44
C GLY A 111 -5.61 1.08 2.22
N VAL A 112 -5.60 1.58 0.99
CA VAL A 112 -6.21 2.86 0.60
C VAL A 112 -7.72 2.82 0.78
N ASP A 113 -8.37 1.74 0.33
CA ASP A 113 -9.82 1.58 0.41
C ASP A 113 -10.30 1.58 1.86
N LEU A 114 -9.64 0.81 2.73
CA LEU A 114 -9.97 0.78 4.15
C LEU A 114 -9.71 2.11 4.87
N ALA A 115 -8.69 2.85 4.45
CA ALA A 115 -8.47 4.21 4.97
C ALA A 115 -9.64 5.13 4.62
N GLY A 116 -10.16 5.03 3.39
CA GLY A 116 -11.36 5.75 2.98
C GLY A 116 -12.59 5.37 3.80
N GLU A 117 -12.79 4.08 4.07
CA GLU A 117 -13.88 3.58 4.92
C GLU A 117 -13.79 4.10 6.37
N LEU A 118 -12.58 4.11 6.96
CA LEU A 118 -12.36 4.68 8.30
C LEU A 118 -12.73 6.17 8.34
N LEU A 119 -12.35 6.94 7.34
CA LEU A 119 -12.71 8.36 7.26
C LEU A 119 -14.21 8.55 7.10
N ALA A 120 -14.86 7.75 6.24
CA ALA A 120 -16.31 7.77 6.05
C ALA A 120 -17.06 7.39 7.34
N ALA A 121 -16.50 6.50 8.15
CA ALA A 121 -17.03 6.12 9.46
C ALA A 121 -16.79 7.19 10.55
N GLY A 122 -16.09 8.29 10.25
CA GLY A 122 -15.87 9.38 11.18
C GLY A 122 -14.57 9.33 11.98
N ALA A 123 -13.59 8.53 11.55
CA ALA A 123 -12.30 8.39 12.25
C ALA A 123 -11.58 9.73 12.46
N ALA A 124 -11.67 10.66 11.49
CA ALA A 124 -11.08 11.99 11.59
C ALA A 124 -11.67 12.82 12.74
N THR A 125 -12.91 12.55 13.13
CA THR A 125 -13.59 13.29 14.22
C THR A 125 -13.16 12.81 15.60
N ILE A 126 -12.92 11.51 15.75
CA ILE A 126 -12.62 10.92 17.06
C ILE A 126 -11.13 10.87 17.39
N ALA A 127 -10.26 10.93 16.39
CA ALA A 127 -8.82 10.66 16.56
C ALA A 127 -7.90 11.72 15.89
N ASP A 128 -8.42 12.88 15.50
CA ASP A 128 -7.65 13.96 14.82
C ASP A 128 -6.77 13.45 13.65
N LEU A 129 -7.30 12.53 12.87
CA LEU A 129 -6.63 12.00 11.70
C LEU A 129 -6.81 12.94 10.51
N LYS A 130 -5.74 13.18 9.77
CA LYS A 130 -5.75 13.99 8.54
C LYS A 130 -5.79 13.07 7.34
N ALA A 131 -6.66 13.36 6.38
CA ALA A 131 -6.62 12.69 5.10
C ALA A 131 -5.62 13.40 4.18
N THR A 132 -4.67 12.66 3.62
CA THR A 132 -3.89 13.16 2.49
C THR A 132 -4.86 13.39 1.33
N LYS A 133 -5.06 14.63 0.93
CA LYS A 133 -5.60 14.92 -0.39
C LYS A 133 -4.56 14.44 -1.40
N SER A 134 -4.63 13.19 -1.81
CA SER A 134 -3.80 12.72 -2.91
C SER A 134 -4.23 13.48 -4.15
N GLU A 135 -3.29 14.17 -4.78
CA GLU A 135 -3.39 14.83 -6.09
C GLU A 135 -3.62 13.81 -7.24
N LEU A 136 -4.23 12.67 -6.96
CA LEU A 136 -4.48 11.60 -7.92
C LEU A 136 -5.69 11.84 -8.82
N THR A 137 -6.37 13.00 -8.71
CA THR A 137 -7.53 13.31 -9.56
C THR A 137 -7.29 14.45 -10.56
N GLN A 138 -6.07 14.95 -10.74
CA GLN A 138 -5.81 16.04 -11.70
C GLN A 138 -4.81 15.73 -12.82
N SER A 139 -4.39 14.50 -13.01
CA SER A 139 -3.55 14.14 -14.17
C SER A 139 -4.33 13.62 -15.38
N GLY A 140 -5.65 13.72 -15.39
CA GLY A 140 -6.49 13.18 -16.47
C GLY A 140 -7.38 14.15 -17.23
N ALA A 141 -7.37 15.44 -16.91
CA ALA A 141 -8.26 16.38 -17.59
C ALA A 141 -7.68 17.80 -17.62
N ASN A 142 -6.64 18.04 -18.38
CA ASN A 142 -6.39 19.34 -19.04
C ASN A 142 -5.11 19.33 -19.89
N GLN A 143 -5.11 18.59 -20.97
CA GLN A 143 -4.21 18.81 -22.10
C GLN A 143 -4.98 18.66 -23.42
N THR A 144 -5.99 19.46 -23.59
CA THR A 144 -6.51 19.81 -24.91
C THR A 144 -6.95 21.25 -24.86
N VAL A 145 -6.51 21.99 -25.87
CA VAL A 145 -6.91 23.36 -26.23
C VAL A 145 -6.16 24.47 -25.50
N ASP A 146 -4.95 24.79 -25.99
CA ASP A 146 -4.55 26.17 -26.27
C ASP A 146 -3.27 26.17 -27.12
N ASN A 147 -3.35 25.65 -28.34
CA ASN A 147 -2.28 25.79 -29.34
C ASN A 147 -2.82 26.12 -30.73
N GLU A 148 -3.75 27.04 -30.81
CA GLU A 148 -4.30 27.54 -32.07
C GLU A 148 -4.42 29.06 -32.12
N LYS A 149 -3.39 29.81 -31.69
CA LYS A 149 -3.41 31.26 -31.88
C LYS A 149 -2.05 31.90 -32.15
N GLU A 150 -1.04 31.20 -32.54
CA GLU A 150 0.22 31.81 -32.98
C GLU A 150 0.76 31.28 -34.31
N LEU A 151 -0.08 31.15 -35.32
CA LEU A 151 0.40 30.75 -36.66
C LEU A 151 -0.35 31.45 -37.81
N TRP A 152 -0.72 32.70 -37.64
CA TRP A 152 -1.05 33.57 -38.80
C TRP A 152 -0.99 35.05 -38.35
N GLY A 153 0.14 35.63 -38.51
CA GLY A 153 0.40 37.04 -38.33
C GLY A 153 1.57 37.45 -39.22
N GLU A 154 1.23 37.85 -40.45
CA GLU A 154 1.97 38.63 -41.45
C GLU A 154 3.40 38.22 -41.81
#